data_06e75eee8142f98a9c8f82115fdb51c6
#
_entry.id   06e75eee8142f98a9c8f82115fdb51c6
#
_cell.length_a   1.000
_cell.length_b   1.000
_cell.length_c   1.000
_cell.angle_alpha   90.00
_cell.angle_beta   90.00
_cell.angle_gamma   90.00
#
_symmetry.space_group_name_H-M   'P 1'
#
loop_
_entity.id
_entity.type
_entity.pdbx_description
1 polymer ?
#
loop_
_entity_poly.entity_id
_entity_poly.type
_entity_poly.pdbx_seq_one_letter_code
_entity_poly.pdbx_strand_id
1 'polypeptide(L)'
;MMRFEWRPFLERWSGEWADAYDPERDGRAGSEDWRAARWLGREPAAEAGITAAEARLGVALPPSLRSFLAVSDGWHHAGRFVWRLAGCEDLDWWGDPHGMRDVWLENWDDPDEDLVREAGVWSRSLQLATESDMVDVLLDPEDMDERGEWAVYTWAPWWASPPERHPSFRHFMEDMYRQFHAMAADRPSFANETTRALDGRIEQARLAALRGEYESAREVLSEAAAFGRPRASRLREQIDVLCGTATGAEGGGSLTDPYLAHEALPLTCRAQTGYGSQQEESLTRTFPEEDRPAVAAVLRAVEEATYRYRADGAFGEALEQARTSARRAEPEAAWRTLAAALPAWIPRSADHIAPVGLLADPYLGPVLTPERGRLLLSTPRGPGAAKSVALPAGAARADGLGWLADDDRDGFRIVLIAGVEPPEVPGRLCADDATAVRPALRVEDAWQVRTGGEPWEARAVARFGAAGDGWSFAHCNRGMDTAQTRFRSPATGASCGTRALTLVYEPRPGPEDTAAFHLSCAQDGEQRYSLTVRGGARTVAGEIPAALTPAALFAGRTVAEGLRTALGAVAAHFGVTVSREAVCHGRLDGFETRSWLREPAAGEGWAYWTRS
;
A
#
# COMPACT_ATOMS: atom_id res chain seq x y z
N MET A 1 -15.52 36.76 -6.85
CA MET A 1 -15.90 35.33 -6.73
C MET A 1 -17.36 35.22 -7.17
N MET A 2 -17.74 34.30 -8.06
CA MET A 2 -19.15 34.13 -8.46
C MET A 2 -19.93 33.58 -7.25
N ARG A 3 -21.10 34.21 -7.00
CA ARG A 3 -22.04 33.76 -5.96
C ARG A 3 -22.59 32.38 -6.39
N PHE A 4 -22.68 31.40 -5.46
CA PHE A 4 -23.28 30.10 -5.79
C PHE A 4 -24.77 30.27 -6.15
N GLU A 5 -25.16 29.67 -7.25
CA GLU A 5 -26.53 29.78 -7.78
C GLU A 5 -27.38 28.65 -7.20
N TRP A 6 -28.00 28.92 -6.03
CA TRP A 6 -28.84 27.92 -5.34
C TRP A 6 -30.01 27.44 -6.16
N ARG A 7 -30.74 28.35 -6.83
CA ARG A 7 -31.99 28.03 -7.53
C ARG A 7 -31.78 26.96 -8.60
N PRO A 8 -30.86 27.09 -9.54
CA PRO A 8 -30.62 26.07 -10.58
C PRO A 8 -30.11 24.73 -9.98
N PHE A 9 -29.32 24.76 -8.90
CA PHE A 9 -28.83 23.56 -8.23
C PHE A 9 -30.00 22.78 -7.59
N LEU A 10 -30.86 23.46 -6.84
CA LEU A 10 -31.99 22.85 -6.14
C LEU A 10 -33.09 22.37 -7.10
N GLU A 11 -33.35 23.10 -8.20
CA GLU A 11 -34.28 22.69 -9.26
C GLU A 11 -33.81 21.41 -9.95
N ARG A 12 -32.52 21.32 -10.29
CA ARG A 12 -31.94 20.10 -10.85
C ARG A 12 -32.11 18.93 -9.91
N TRP A 13 -31.70 19.06 -8.66
CA TRP A 13 -31.84 18.02 -7.65
C TRP A 13 -33.29 17.55 -7.49
N SER A 14 -34.22 18.49 -7.32
CA SER A 14 -35.66 18.17 -7.19
C SER A 14 -36.21 17.45 -8.43
N GLY A 15 -35.81 17.88 -9.63
CA GLY A 15 -36.22 17.26 -10.88
C GLY A 15 -35.72 15.82 -11.00
N GLU A 16 -34.43 15.59 -10.70
CA GLU A 16 -33.83 14.26 -10.74
C GLU A 16 -34.39 13.33 -9.64
N TRP A 17 -34.67 13.87 -8.45
CA TRP A 17 -35.35 13.12 -7.40
C TRP A 17 -36.77 12.72 -7.82
N ALA A 18 -37.56 13.62 -8.39
CA ALA A 18 -38.92 13.34 -8.84
C ALA A 18 -38.97 12.27 -9.93
N ASP A 19 -37.97 12.27 -10.84
CA ASP A 19 -37.84 11.28 -11.91
C ASP A 19 -37.39 9.89 -11.38
N ALA A 20 -36.62 9.87 -10.28
CA ALA A 20 -36.12 8.64 -9.63
C ALA A 20 -37.01 8.13 -8.53
N TYR A 21 -38.10 8.81 -8.18
CA TYR A 21 -38.95 8.52 -7.05
C TYR A 21 -39.53 7.11 -7.11
N ASP A 22 -39.42 6.39 -6.00
CA ASP A 22 -39.99 5.08 -5.77
C ASP A 22 -40.86 5.12 -4.50
N PRO A 23 -42.21 4.92 -4.63
CA PRO A 23 -43.13 4.98 -3.48
C PRO A 23 -42.77 4.04 -2.33
N GLU A 24 -42.18 2.87 -2.64
CA GLU A 24 -41.84 1.87 -1.62
C GLU A 24 -40.57 2.27 -0.82
N ARG A 25 -39.65 3.00 -1.43
CA ARG A 25 -38.38 3.41 -0.82
C ARG A 25 -38.40 4.84 -0.30
N ASP A 26 -39.00 5.74 -1.08
CA ASP A 26 -38.90 7.21 -0.87
C ASP A 26 -40.24 7.76 -0.30
N GLY A 27 -41.27 6.94 -0.18
CA GLY A 27 -42.61 7.33 0.26
C GLY A 27 -42.66 7.78 1.72
N ARG A 28 -42.85 9.10 1.91
CA ARG A 28 -43.10 9.75 3.20
C ARG A 28 -44.32 10.66 3.10
N ALA A 29 -44.82 11.16 4.20
CA ALA A 29 -45.88 12.13 4.20
C ALA A 29 -45.50 13.36 3.38
N GLY A 30 -46.27 13.69 2.32
CA GLY A 30 -46.02 14.80 1.42
C GLY A 30 -45.15 14.47 0.19
N SER A 31 -44.51 13.30 0.10
CA SER A 31 -43.60 12.95 -1.02
C SER A 31 -44.28 13.01 -2.39
N GLU A 32 -45.56 12.60 -2.50
CA GLU A 32 -46.29 12.69 -3.77
C GLU A 32 -46.54 14.14 -4.21
N ASP A 33 -46.80 15.05 -3.25
CA ASP A 33 -46.96 16.47 -3.55
C ASP A 33 -45.64 17.10 -4.04
N TRP A 34 -44.52 16.79 -3.38
CA TRP A 34 -43.18 17.28 -3.79
C TRP A 34 -42.78 16.70 -5.16
N ARG A 35 -43.08 15.43 -5.42
CA ARG A 35 -42.87 14.80 -6.72
C ARG A 35 -43.70 15.49 -7.81
N ALA A 36 -45.00 15.73 -7.55
CA ALA A 36 -45.85 16.41 -8.50
C ALA A 36 -45.39 17.86 -8.77
N ALA A 37 -44.98 18.54 -7.74
CA ALA A 37 -44.43 19.91 -7.85
C ALA A 37 -43.00 19.93 -8.47
N ARG A 38 -42.30 18.78 -8.51
CA ARG A 38 -40.89 18.68 -8.88
C ARG A 38 -40.01 19.64 -8.06
N TRP A 39 -40.33 19.82 -6.77
CA TRP A 39 -39.66 20.73 -5.88
C TRP A 39 -39.61 20.18 -4.46
N LEU A 40 -38.38 20.00 -3.90
CA LEU A 40 -38.14 19.51 -2.56
C LEU A 40 -38.03 20.62 -1.51
N GLY A 41 -37.97 21.86 -1.95
CA GLY A 41 -37.85 23.01 -1.06
C GLY A 41 -39.21 23.50 -0.56
N ARG A 42 -39.12 24.45 0.37
CA ARG A 42 -40.27 25.24 0.86
C ARG A 42 -40.30 26.61 0.17
N GLU A 43 -41.34 27.40 0.44
CA GLU A 43 -41.37 28.79 -0.01
C GLU A 43 -40.13 29.55 0.50
N PRO A 44 -39.57 30.48 -0.30
CA PRO A 44 -38.40 31.26 0.12
C PRO A 44 -38.66 32.05 1.38
N ALA A 45 -37.68 32.08 2.31
CA ALA A 45 -37.74 32.97 3.45
C ALA A 45 -37.64 34.43 3.03
N ALA A 46 -38.53 35.28 3.56
CA ALA A 46 -38.38 36.71 3.44
C ALA A 46 -37.17 37.19 4.25
N GLU A 47 -36.54 38.29 3.81
CA GLU A 47 -35.38 38.88 4.50
C GLU A 47 -35.70 39.19 5.99
N ALA A 48 -36.91 39.63 6.29
CA ALA A 48 -37.37 39.87 7.68
C ALA A 48 -37.42 38.59 8.51
N GLY A 49 -37.75 37.42 7.91
CA GLY A 49 -37.74 36.12 8.57
C GLY A 49 -36.31 35.65 8.90
N ILE A 50 -35.39 35.81 7.96
CA ILE A 50 -33.96 35.49 8.18
C ILE A 50 -33.40 36.37 9.31
N THR A 51 -33.63 37.69 9.26
CA THR A 51 -33.17 38.63 10.29
C THR A 51 -33.78 38.32 11.65
N ALA A 52 -35.07 37.90 11.71
CA ALA A 52 -35.71 37.48 12.96
C ALA A 52 -35.08 36.21 13.54
N ALA A 53 -34.71 35.23 12.69
CA ALA A 53 -33.97 34.04 13.12
C ALA A 53 -32.60 34.41 13.68
N GLU A 54 -31.83 35.25 12.99
CA GLU A 54 -30.52 35.74 13.44
C GLU A 54 -30.64 36.48 14.80
N ALA A 55 -31.65 37.33 14.96
CA ALA A 55 -31.90 38.01 16.22
C ALA A 55 -32.27 37.04 17.38
N ARG A 56 -33.06 36.00 17.11
CA ARG A 56 -33.43 34.97 18.07
C ARG A 56 -32.25 34.11 18.48
N LEU A 57 -31.40 33.76 17.54
CA LEU A 57 -30.20 32.92 17.77
C LEU A 57 -29.05 33.74 18.38
N GLY A 58 -29.08 35.07 18.24
CA GLY A 58 -28.03 35.96 18.74
C GLY A 58 -26.76 35.99 17.89
N VAL A 59 -26.83 35.42 16.67
CA VAL A 59 -25.69 35.33 15.73
C VAL A 59 -26.16 35.61 14.31
N ALA A 60 -25.26 36.13 13.45
CA ALA A 60 -25.49 36.23 12.00
C ALA A 60 -25.24 34.86 11.34
N LEU A 61 -26.16 34.40 10.52
CA LEU A 61 -26.02 33.14 9.80
C LEU A 61 -24.91 33.21 8.73
N PRO A 62 -24.19 32.10 8.47
CA PRO A 62 -23.14 32.08 7.45
C PRO A 62 -23.71 32.35 6.05
N PRO A 63 -22.91 32.94 5.14
CA PRO A 63 -23.38 33.42 3.84
C PRO A 63 -24.08 32.37 2.99
N SER A 64 -23.57 31.12 2.99
CA SER A 64 -24.16 30.03 2.21
C SER A 64 -25.53 29.61 2.74
N LEU A 65 -25.72 29.45 4.05
CA LEU A 65 -27.02 29.12 4.63
C LEU A 65 -28.03 30.28 4.43
N ARG A 66 -27.60 31.51 4.71
CA ARG A 66 -28.44 32.69 4.54
C ARG A 66 -28.96 32.84 3.10
N SER A 67 -28.07 32.62 2.12
CA SER A 67 -28.46 32.68 0.71
C SER A 67 -29.29 31.48 0.25
N PHE A 68 -29.16 30.32 0.88
CA PHE A 68 -30.02 29.17 0.68
C PHE A 68 -31.45 29.46 1.18
N LEU A 69 -31.61 29.94 2.41
CA LEU A 69 -32.92 30.27 3.02
C LEU A 69 -33.70 31.28 2.18
N ALA A 70 -33.01 32.24 1.54
CA ALA A 70 -33.62 33.17 0.61
C ALA A 70 -34.16 32.52 -0.69
N VAL A 71 -33.81 31.24 -0.96
CA VAL A 71 -34.32 30.46 -2.12
C VAL A 71 -35.28 29.35 -1.65
N SER A 72 -35.05 28.78 -0.49
CA SER A 72 -35.88 27.73 0.11
C SER A 72 -35.76 27.76 1.63
N ASP A 73 -36.86 27.99 2.33
CA ASP A 73 -36.92 28.03 3.80
C ASP A 73 -37.02 26.61 4.38
N GLY A 74 -35.96 25.81 4.18
CA GLY A 74 -35.85 24.40 4.52
C GLY A 74 -35.83 23.48 3.28
N TRP A 75 -35.56 22.21 3.48
CA TRP A 75 -35.37 21.23 2.41
C TRP A 75 -35.82 19.83 2.81
N HIS A 76 -36.44 19.10 1.90
CA HIS A 76 -36.87 17.73 2.09
C HIS A 76 -35.92 16.77 1.36
N HIS A 77 -35.77 15.53 1.84
CA HIS A 77 -34.92 14.49 1.26
C HIS A 77 -33.47 14.97 1.02
N ALA A 78 -32.87 15.62 2.03
CA ALA A 78 -31.52 16.14 1.92
C ALA A 78 -30.45 15.03 1.79
N GLY A 79 -30.70 13.80 2.25
CA GLY A 79 -29.78 12.69 2.16
C GLY A 79 -30.44 11.36 2.56
N ARG A 80 -29.64 10.30 2.61
CA ARG A 80 -30.10 8.95 2.97
C ARG A 80 -30.76 8.91 4.35
N PHE A 81 -30.14 9.60 5.30
CA PHE A 81 -30.50 9.58 6.70
C PHE A 81 -30.98 10.96 7.20
N VAL A 82 -30.90 12.00 6.35
CA VAL A 82 -31.36 13.36 6.65
C VAL A 82 -32.58 13.67 5.81
N TRP A 83 -33.74 13.68 6.43
CA TRP A 83 -35.00 13.74 5.69
C TRP A 83 -35.56 15.15 5.57
N ARG A 84 -35.22 16.02 6.55
CA ARG A 84 -35.67 17.41 6.53
C ARG A 84 -34.65 18.34 7.15
N LEU A 85 -34.31 19.41 6.44
CA LEU A 85 -33.51 20.51 6.95
C LEU A 85 -34.39 21.65 7.46
N ALA A 86 -33.91 22.32 8.48
CA ALA A 86 -34.54 23.44 9.16
C ALA A 86 -34.72 24.66 8.25
N GLY A 87 -35.86 25.32 8.38
CA GLY A 87 -36.08 26.69 7.94
C GLY A 87 -35.82 27.68 9.06
N CYS A 88 -36.05 28.98 8.78
CA CYS A 88 -35.79 30.08 9.73
C CYS A 88 -36.45 29.89 11.09
N GLU A 89 -37.67 29.35 11.13
CA GLU A 89 -38.42 29.13 12.39
C GLU A 89 -37.91 27.91 13.16
N ASP A 90 -37.37 26.90 12.44
CA ASP A 90 -36.97 25.61 13.00
C ASP A 90 -35.49 25.62 13.51
N LEU A 91 -34.65 26.55 13.04
CA LEU A 91 -33.24 26.66 13.46
C LEU A 91 -33.14 26.91 14.96
N ASP A 92 -32.37 26.09 15.68
CA ASP A 92 -32.10 26.29 17.11
C ASP A 92 -30.74 25.72 17.50
N TRP A 93 -30.26 26.12 18.69
CA TRP A 93 -29.05 25.56 19.28
C TRP A 93 -29.31 24.12 19.70
N TRP A 94 -28.37 23.21 19.33
CA TRP A 94 -28.52 21.79 19.65
C TRP A 94 -28.46 21.51 21.15
N GLY A 95 -27.51 22.15 21.84
CA GLY A 95 -27.39 22.05 23.29
C GLY A 95 -27.06 20.67 23.84
N ASP A 96 -26.63 19.75 22.97
CA ASP A 96 -26.21 18.39 23.33
C ASP A 96 -27.21 17.60 24.21
N PRO A 97 -28.46 17.37 23.77
CA PRO A 97 -29.48 16.73 24.58
C PRO A 97 -29.15 15.27 24.95
N HIS A 98 -28.17 14.67 24.31
CA HIS A 98 -27.75 13.28 24.53
C HIS A 98 -26.43 13.15 25.30
N GLY A 99 -25.79 14.27 25.69
CA GLY A 99 -24.53 14.28 26.41
C GLY A 99 -23.34 13.73 25.60
N MET A 100 -23.41 13.85 24.27
CA MET A 100 -22.42 13.26 23.37
C MET A 100 -21.02 13.82 23.57
N ARG A 101 -20.91 15.11 23.93
CA ARG A 101 -19.63 15.73 24.29
C ARG A 101 -18.93 14.96 25.41
N ASP A 102 -19.65 14.65 26.47
CA ASP A 102 -19.06 13.96 27.63
C ASP A 102 -18.78 12.49 27.30
N VAL A 103 -19.69 11.80 26.59
CA VAL A 103 -19.46 10.43 26.08
C VAL A 103 -18.22 10.35 25.19
N TRP A 104 -17.99 11.36 24.35
CA TRP A 104 -16.82 11.42 23.47
C TRP A 104 -15.52 11.56 24.26
N LEU A 105 -15.52 12.41 25.29
CA LEU A 105 -14.37 12.66 26.14
C LEU A 105 -14.08 11.53 27.14
N GLU A 106 -15.09 10.78 27.61
CA GLU A 106 -14.92 9.65 28.53
C GLU A 106 -13.99 8.54 28.02
N ASN A 107 -13.79 8.45 26.72
CA ASN A 107 -12.90 7.46 26.12
C ASN A 107 -11.39 7.84 26.20
N TRP A 108 -11.06 9.00 26.80
CA TRP A 108 -9.70 9.54 26.84
C TRP A 108 -9.32 9.95 28.27
N ASP A 109 -8.22 9.42 28.78
CA ASP A 109 -7.76 9.73 30.16
C ASP A 109 -7.24 11.17 30.30
N ASP A 110 -6.70 11.78 29.23
CA ASP A 110 -6.17 13.16 29.22
C ASP A 110 -6.39 13.76 27.81
N PRO A 111 -7.61 14.27 27.51
CA PRO A 111 -7.94 14.82 26.21
C PRO A 111 -7.17 16.13 25.95
N ASP A 112 -6.51 16.21 24.78
CA ASP A 112 -5.84 17.43 24.34
C ASP A 112 -6.83 18.53 23.91
N GLU A 113 -6.33 19.75 23.67
CA GLU A 113 -7.16 20.90 23.31
C GLU A 113 -7.92 20.70 21.99
N ASP A 114 -7.35 19.95 21.04
CA ASP A 114 -7.97 19.68 19.75
C ASP A 114 -9.16 18.73 19.91
N LEU A 115 -9.02 17.69 20.72
CA LEU A 115 -10.09 16.75 21.04
C LEU A 115 -11.23 17.42 21.84
N VAL A 116 -10.89 18.27 22.81
CA VAL A 116 -11.89 19.05 23.56
C VAL A 116 -12.66 19.99 22.63
N ARG A 117 -11.98 20.64 21.70
CA ARG A 117 -12.60 21.50 20.69
C ARG A 117 -13.54 20.70 19.76
N GLU A 118 -13.09 19.52 19.29
CA GLU A 118 -13.91 18.60 18.48
C GLU A 118 -15.16 18.16 19.26
N ALA A 119 -15.03 17.69 20.48
CA ALA A 119 -16.16 17.31 21.33
C ALA A 119 -17.12 18.48 21.61
N GLY A 120 -16.65 19.71 21.60
CA GLY A 120 -17.47 20.91 21.79
C GLY A 120 -18.53 21.13 20.70
N VAL A 121 -18.40 20.52 19.53
CA VAL A 121 -19.33 20.67 18.40
C VAL A 121 -20.77 20.37 18.81
N TRP A 122 -21.03 19.31 19.61
CA TRP A 122 -22.39 18.97 20.05
C TRP A 122 -23.03 20.04 20.94
N SER A 123 -22.28 20.75 21.75
CA SER A 123 -22.84 21.70 22.74
C SER A 123 -22.97 23.15 22.22
N ARG A 124 -22.21 23.53 21.15
CA ARG A 124 -22.15 24.91 20.64
C ARG A 124 -22.76 25.14 19.26
N SER A 125 -23.18 24.08 18.57
CA SER A 125 -23.65 24.17 17.17
C SER A 125 -25.16 24.38 17.07
N LEU A 126 -25.59 24.90 15.92
CA LEU A 126 -26.98 24.87 15.50
C LEU A 126 -27.32 23.50 14.88
N GLN A 127 -28.47 22.93 15.24
CA GLN A 127 -29.00 21.73 14.59
C GLN A 127 -29.71 22.10 13.29
N LEU A 128 -29.24 21.53 12.19
CA LEU A 128 -29.85 21.75 10.87
C LEU A 128 -30.87 20.67 10.48
N ALA A 129 -30.76 19.43 11.01
CA ALA A 129 -31.71 18.36 10.72
C ALA A 129 -32.89 18.40 11.68
N THR A 130 -34.10 18.60 11.16
CA THR A 130 -35.33 18.52 11.96
C THR A 130 -35.97 17.15 11.92
N GLU A 131 -35.67 16.34 10.90
CA GLU A 131 -36.06 14.94 10.77
C GLU A 131 -34.87 14.17 10.17
N SER A 132 -34.39 13.17 10.89
CA SER A 132 -33.28 12.31 10.46
C SER A 132 -33.42 10.90 11.03
N ASP A 133 -32.62 9.97 10.55
CA ASP A 133 -32.44 8.66 11.16
C ASP A 133 -31.26 8.71 12.14
N MET A 134 -31.45 9.42 13.28
CA MET A 134 -30.45 9.61 14.34
C MET A 134 -29.13 10.26 13.82
N VAL A 135 -29.19 11.01 12.72
CA VAL A 135 -28.05 11.77 12.22
C VAL A 135 -28.13 13.20 12.74
N ASP A 136 -27.11 13.62 13.47
CA ASP A 136 -26.90 15.01 13.82
C ASP A 136 -26.28 15.75 12.64
N VAL A 137 -26.81 16.92 12.31
CA VAL A 137 -26.26 17.84 11.31
C VAL A 137 -26.03 19.17 11.99
N LEU A 138 -24.80 19.40 12.41
CA LEU A 138 -24.40 20.45 13.32
C LEU A 138 -23.61 21.55 12.60
N LEU A 139 -24.10 22.78 12.63
CA LEU A 139 -23.45 23.95 12.04
C LEU A 139 -22.70 24.72 13.13
N ASP A 140 -21.37 24.72 13.08
CA ASP A 140 -20.49 25.19 14.16
C ASP A 140 -20.01 26.62 13.93
N PRO A 141 -20.43 27.61 14.73
CA PRO A 141 -19.98 28.99 14.60
C PRO A 141 -18.53 29.23 15.02
N GLU A 142 -17.91 28.32 15.77
CA GLU A 142 -16.50 28.43 16.17
C GLU A 142 -15.55 27.91 15.10
N ASP A 143 -16.03 27.05 14.18
CA ASP A 143 -15.26 26.61 13.00
C ASP A 143 -15.66 27.43 11.77
N MET A 144 -15.22 28.68 11.74
CA MET A 144 -15.54 29.66 10.71
C MET A 144 -14.31 29.95 9.85
N ASP A 145 -14.49 29.98 8.53
CA ASP A 145 -13.45 30.39 7.61
C ASP A 145 -13.32 31.94 7.50
N GLU A 146 -12.28 32.39 6.77
CA GLU A 146 -12.02 33.83 6.53
C GLU A 146 -13.15 34.56 5.81
N ARG A 147 -14.12 33.84 5.22
CA ARG A 147 -15.27 34.39 4.49
C ARG A 147 -16.53 34.42 5.32
N GLY A 148 -16.46 33.97 6.58
CA GLY A 148 -17.58 33.87 7.47
C GLY A 148 -18.47 32.64 7.23
N GLU A 149 -17.99 31.65 6.45
CA GLU A 149 -18.67 30.36 6.31
C GLU A 149 -18.37 29.49 7.53
N TRP A 150 -19.39 28.82 8.05
CA TRP A 150 -19.28 27.90 9.18
C TRP A 150 -19.23 26.47 8.70
N ALA A 151 -18.38 25.66 9.29
CA ALA A 151 -18.35 24.23 9.01
C ALA A 151 -19.64 23.53 9.46
N VAL A 152 -20.06 22.54 8.68
CA VAL A 152 -21.14 21.62 9.05
C VAL A 152 -20.52 20.28 9.42
N TYR A 153 -20.96 19.70 10.53
CA TYR A 153 -20.55 18.38 10.98
C TYR A 153 -21.72 17.41 10.89
N THR A 154 -21.50 16.23 10.35
CA THR A 154 -22.48 15.14 10.34
C THR A 154 -21.97 13.97 11.18
N TRP A 155 -22.84 13.41 11.99
CA TRP A 155 -22.51 12.27 12.84
C TRP A 155 -23.73 11.39 13.13
N ALA A 156 -23.49 10.10 13.32
CA ALA A 156 -24.52 9.15 13.75
C ALA A 156 -23.94 8.12 14.73
N PRO A 157 -24.72 7.63 15.72
CA PRO A 157 -24.24 6.71 16.76
C PRO A 157 -23.65 5.39 16.24
N TRP A 158 -24.07 4.95 15.04
CA TRP A 158 -23.54 3.72 14.42
C TRP A 158 -22.30 3.93 13.55
N TRP A 159 -21.82 5.18 13.40
CA TRP A 159 -20.55 5.45 12.73
C TRP A 159 -19.41 5.26 13.76
N ALA A 160 -18.50 4.35 13.45
CA ALA A 160 -17.31 4.11 14.27
C ALA A 160 -16.19 5.13 13.93
N SER A 161 -16.56 6.38 13.65
CA SER A 161 -15.65 7.46 13.22
C SER A 161 -16.03 8.78 13.87
N PRO A 162 -15.08 9.74 13.94
CA PRO A 162 -15.38 11.12 14.31
C PRO A 162 -16.45 11.76 13.42
N PRO A 163 -17.06 12.89 13.84
CA PRO A 163 -17.96 13.66 13.01
C PRO A 163 -17.31 14.05 11.67
N GLU A 164 -18.01 13.82 10.58
CA GLU A 164 -17.56 14.22 9.25
C GLU A 164 -17.71 15.73 9.08
N ARG A 165 -16.61 16.41 8.72
CA ARG A 165 -16.56 17.84 8.57
C ARG A 165 -16.74 18.29 7.11
N HIS A 166 -17.76 19.11 6.86
CA HIS A 166 -17.98 19.83 5.59
C HIS A 166 -17.57 21.29 5.76
N PRO A 167 -16.74 21.87 4.88
CA PRO A 167 -16.19 23.23 5.07
C PRO A 167 -17.23 24.35 5.13
N SER A 168 -18.45 24.15 4.63
CA SER A 168 -19.56 25.09 4.71
C SER A 168 -20.89 24.40 4.48
N PHE A 169 -22.00 25.07 4.72
CA PHE A 169 -23.33 24.57 4.39
C PHE A 169 -23.49 24.26 2.88
N ARG A 170 -22.84 25.02 2.02
CA ARG A 170 -22.81 24.71 0.59
C ARG A 170 -22.16 23.35 0.32
N HIS A 171 -20.99 23.08 0.86
CA HIS A 171 -20.30 21.79 0.65
C HIS A 171 -21.11 20.62 1.21
N PHE A 172 -21.74 20.82 2.37
CA PHE A 172 -22.69 19.82 2.92
C PHE A 172 -23.82 19.51 1.93
N MET A 173 -24.48 20.51 1.34
CA MET A 173 -25.55 20.29 0.35
C MET A 173 -25.04 19.63 -0.94
N GLU A 174 -23.85 19.96 -1.39
CA GLU A 174 -23.21 19.30 -2.54
C GLU A 174 -22.91 17.81 -2.22
N ASP A 175 -22.49 17.49 -0.99
CA ASP A 175 -22.25 16.10 -0.56
C ASP A 175 -23.56 15.32 -0.41
N MET A 176 -24.60 15.91 0.12
CA MET A 176 -25.93 15.29 0.19
C MET A 176 -26.48 14.99 -1.22
N TYR A 177 -26.25 15.88 -2.18
CA TYR A 177 -26.62 15.63 -3.58
C TYR A 177 -25.82 14.47 -4.20
N ARG A 178 -24.51 14.36 -3.91
CA ARG A 178 -23.70 13.20 -4.30
C ARG A 178 -24.25 11.91 -3.71
N GLN A 179 -24.59 11.90 -2.41
CA GLN A 179 -25.18 10.74 -1.74
C GLN A 179 -26.51 10.31 -2.37
N PHE A 180 -27.37 11.27 -2.76
CA PHE A 180 -28.61 10.96 -3.49
C PHE A 180 -28.32 10.20 -4.78
N HIS A 181 -27.34 10.66 -5.57
CA HIS A 181 -26.93 9.97 -6.80
C HIS A 181 -26.34 8.58 -6.52
N ALA A 182 -25.44 8.48 -5.52
CA ALA A 182 -24.82 7.22 -5.14
C ALA A 182 -25.85 6.15 -4.73
N MET A 183 -26.88 6.54 -4.02
CA MET A 183 -27.96 5.63 -3.61
C MET A 183 -28.89 5.19 -4.75
N ALA A 184 -28.99 5.98 -5.80
CA ALA A 184 -29.80 5.65 -6.97
C ALA A 184 -28.99 4.96 -8.07
N ALA A 185 -27.66 4.83 -7.90
CA ALA A 185 -26.72 4.34 -8.91
C ALA A 185 -26.98 2.87 -9.32
N ASP A 186 -27.51 2.05 -8.42
CA ASP A 186 -27.88 0.65 -8.65
C ASP A 186 -29.20 0.49 -9.43
N ARG A 187 -29.96 1.58 -9.62
CA ARG A 187 -31.23 1.56 -10.36
C ARG A 187 -30.96 1.66 -11.87
N PRO A 188 -31.29 0.65 -12.69
CA PRO A 188 -31.04 0.69 -14.15
C PRO A 188 -31.72 1.85 -14.86
N SER A 189 -32.83 2.35 -14.31
CA SER A 189 -33.61 3.49 -14.86
C SER A 189 -33.05 4.86 -14.45
N PHE A 190 -32.11 4.94 -13.51
CA PHE A 190 -31.56 6.21 -13.04
C PHE A 190 -30.52 6.76 -14.02
N ALA A 191 -31.01 7.35 -15.10
CA ALA A 191 -30.20 7.97 -16.16
C ALA A 191 -30.70 9.39 -16.44
N ASN A 192 -30.00 10.39 -15.96
CA ASN A 192 -30.31 11.81 -16.09
C ASN A 192 -29.15 12.57 -16.79
N GLU A 193 -29.24 13.89 -16.89
CA GLU A 193 -28.21 14.72 -17.48
C GLU A 193 -26.89 14.65 -16.69
N THR A 194 -26.96 14.67 -15.35
CA THR A 194 -25.80 14.60 -14.46
C THR A 194 -25.05 13.27 -14.63
N THR A 195 -25.77 12.14 -14.66
CA THR A 195 -25.12 10.83 -14.85
C THR A 195 -24.47 10.70 -16.22
N ARG A 196 -25.10 11.19 -17.30
CA ARG A 196 -24.52 11.18 -18.65
C ARG A 196 -23.28 12.09 -18.77
N ALA A 197 -23.33 13.28 -18.15
CA ALA A 197 -22.17 14.18 -18.11
C ALA A 197 -20.98 13.55 -17.36
N LEU A 198 -21.24 12.88 -16.21
CA LEU A 198 -20.22 12.16 -15.46
C LEU A 198 -19.64 10.99 -16.26
N ASP A 199 -20.46 10.19 -16.94
CA ASP A 199 -19.98 9.09 -17.79
C ASP A 199 -19.09 9.59 -18.93
N GLY A 200 -19.41 10.75 -19.52
CA GLY A 200 -18.54 11.40 -20.52
C GLY A 200 -17.20 11.85 -19.91
N ARG A 201 -17.21 12.40 -18.71
CA ARG A 201 -15.98 12.80 -17.99
C ARG A 201 -15.13 11.60 -17.58
N ILE A 202 -15.75 10.48 -17.15
CA ILE A 202 -15.06 9.23 -16.85
C ILE A 202 -14.30 8.73 -18.07
N GLU A 203 -14.90 8.75 -19.27
CA GLU A 203 -14.21 8.34 -20.49
C GLU A 203 -13.02 9.25 -20.81
N GLN A 204 -13.15 10.55 -20.63
CA GLN A 204 -12.05 11.50 -20.79
C GLN A 204 -10.93 11.23 -19.78
N ALA A 205 -11.27 10.97 -18.51
CA ALA A 205 -10.31 10.63 -17.47
C ALA A 205 -9.58 9.32 -17.76
N ARG A 206 -10.29 8.29 -18.28
CA ARG A 206 -9.67 7.03 -18.73
C ARG A 206 -8.61 7.30 -19.81
N LEU A 207 -8.93 8.11 -20.80
CA LEU A 207 -8.00 8.48 -21.87
C LEU A 207 -6.84 9.34 -21.34
N ALA A 208 -7.08 10.23 -20.39
CA ALA A 208 -6.06 11.04 -19.73
C ALA A 208 -5.06 10.16 -18.97
N ALA A 209 -5.54 9.17 -18.19
CA ALA A 209 -4.69 8.20 -17.49
C ALA A 209 -3.78 7.42 -18.45
N LEU A 210 -4.32 7.00 -19.61
CA LEU A 210 -3.54 6.29 -20.63
C LEU A 210 -2.50 7.20 -21.34
N ARG A 211 -2.58 8.52 -21.17
CA ARG A 211 -1.56 9.47 -21.63
C ARG A 211 -0.58 9.91 -20.55
N GLY A 212 -0.77 9.44 -19.31
CA GLY A 212 0.11 9.79 -18.19
C GLY A 212 -0.38 10.96 -17.33
N GLU A 213 -1.59 11.46 -17.55
CA GLU A 213 -2.20 12.57 -16.81
C GLU A 213 -2.96 12.04 -15.57
N TYR A 214 -2.24 11.39 -14.64
CA TYR A 214 -2.84 10.59 -13.56
C TYR A 214 -3.56 11.42 -12.52
N GLU A 215 -3.00 12.55 -12.11
CA GLU A 215 -3.54 13.41 -11.04
C GLU A 215 -4.90 13.97 -11.47
N SER A 216 -4.98 14.56 -12.67
CA SER A 216 -6.24 15.09 -13.20
C SER A 216 -7.29 13.99 -13.46
N ALA A 217 -6.84 12.82 -13.92
CA ALA A 217 -7.73 11.67 -14.09
C ALA A 217 -8.32 11.21 -12.74
N ARG A 218 -7.49 11.12 -11.69
CA ARG A 218 -7.92 10.73 -10.34
C ARG A 218 -8.92 11.70 -9.73
N GLU A 219 -8.74 13.01 -9.89
CA GLU A 219 -9.69 14.03 -9.42
C GLU A 219 -11.06 13.83 -10.05
N VAL A 220 -11.12 13.69 -11.37
CA VAL A 220 -12.38 13.46 -12.10
C VAL A 220 -13.04 12.14 -11.70
N LEU A 221 -12.26 11.06 -11.58
CA LEU A 221 -12.76 9.74 -11.19
C LEU A 221 -13.22 9.73 -9.74
N SER A 222 -12.55 10.44 -8.83
CA SER A 222 -12.95 10.59 -7.43
C SER A 222 -14.29 11.29 -7.30
N GLU A 223 -14.49 12.38 -8.04
CA GLU A 223 -15.77 13.07 -8.09
C GLU A 223 -16.89 12.16 -8.61
N ALA A 224 -16.66 11.49 -9.75
CA ALA A 224 -17.65 10.59 -10.33
C ALA A 224 -17.95 9.38 -9.43
N ALA A 225 -16.96 8.85 -8.70
CA ALA A 225 -17.14 7.78 -7.73
C ALA A 225 -18.01 8.24 -6.54
N ALA A 226 -17.85 9.47 -6.07
CA ALA A 226 -18.70 10.05 -5.02
C ALA A 226 -20.19 10.15 -5.45
N PHE A 227 -20.46 10.26 -6.77
CA PHE A 227 -21.79 10.13 -7.35
C PHE A 227 -22.23 8.67 -7.58
N GLY A 228 -21.53 7.69 -7.01
CA GLY A 228 -21.87 6.28 -7.12
C GLY A 228 -21.64 5.67 -8.50
N ARG A 229 -20.78 6.26 -9.36
CA ARG A 229 -20.50 5.69 -10.69
C ARG A 229 -19.49 4.53 -10.58
N PRO A 230 -19.92 3.25 -10.70
CA PRO A 230 -19.03 2.09 -10.43
C PRO A 230 -17.82 2.03 -11.36
N ARG A 231 -18.01 2.50 -12.61
CA ARG A 231 -16.94 2.58 -13.61
C ARG A 231 -15.80 3.50 -13.15
N ALA A 232 -16.14 4.60 -12.47
CA ALA A 232 -15.14 5.56 -11.96
C ALA A 232 -14.30 4.94 -10.84
N SER A 233 -14.92 4.26 -9.89
CA SER A 233 -14.22 3.56 -8.79
C SER A 233 -13.23 2.53 -9.36
N ARG A 234 -13.68 1.69 -10.29
CA ARG A 234 -12.84 0.65 -10.93
C ARG A 234 -11.62 1.24 -11.66
N LEU A 235 -11.79 2.36 -12.37
CA LEU A 235 -10.68 3.01 -13.08
C LEU A 235 -9.71 3.71 -12.11
N ARG A 236 -10.25 4.42 -11.11
CA ARG A 236 -9.45 5.08 -10.08
C ARG A 236 -8.58 4.08 -9.32
N GLU A 237 -9.17 2.98 -8.89
CA GLU A 237 -8.49 1.92 -8.18
C GLU A 237 -7.27 1.38 -8.94
N GLN A 238 -7.41 1.10 -10.25
CA GLN A 238 -6.28 0.64 -11.07
C GLN A 238 -5.16 1.68 -11.14
N ILE A 239 -5.50 2.96 -11.21
CA ILE A 239 -4.50 4.04 -11.20
C ILE A 239 -3.84 4.09 -9.82
N ASP A 240 -4.62 4.08 -8.74
CA ASP A 240 -4.16 4.24 -7.37
C ASP A 240 -3.19 3.12 -6.95
N VAL A 241 -3.52 1.86 -7.22
CA VAL A 241 -2.64 0.74 -6.87
C VAL A 241 -1.34 0.74 -7.67
N LEU A 242 -1.37 1.13 -8.95
CA LEU A 242 -0.17 1.21 -9.79
C LEU A 242 0.70 2.44 -9.52
N CYS A 243 0.09 3.53 -9.07
CA CYS A 243 0.82 4.71 -8.63
C CYS A 243 1.34 4.60 -7.18
N GLY A 244 1.00 3.52 -6.46
CA GLY A 244 1.42 3.29 -5.09
C GLY A 244 0.67 4.14 -4.05
N THR A 245 -0.53 4.62 -4.39
CA THR A 245 -1.39 5.41 -3.49
C THR A 245 -2.48 4.57 -2.81
N ALA A 246 -2.61 3.30 -3.21
CA ALA A 246 -3.46 2.30 -2.57
C ALA A 246 -2.76 0.93 -2.54
N THR A 247 -3.12 0.09 -1.58
CA THR A 247 -2.51 -1.24 -1.37
C THR A 247 -3.37 -2.40 -1.85
N GLY A 248 -4.64 -2.17 -2.16
CA GLY A 248 -5.59 -3.20 -2.55
C GLY A 248 -6.75 -2.65 -3.37
N ALA A 249 -7.62 -3.54 -3.79
CA ALA A 249 -8.85 -3.27 -4.50
C ALA A 249 -10.06 -3.44 -3.56
N GLU A 250 -11.14 -2.69 -3.81
CA GLU A 250 -12.40 -2.93 -3.11
C GLU A 250 -12.93 -4.30 -3.55
N GLY A 251 -13.23 -5.18 -2.57
CA GLY A 251 -13.66 -6.56 -2.82
C GLY A 251 -15.16 -6.71 -2.64
N GLY A 252 -15.75 -7.50 -3.53
CA GLY A 252 -17.15 -7.91 -3.49
C GLY A 252 -17.74 -8.03 -4.90
N GLY A 253 -18.71 -8.93 -5.07
CA GLY A 253 -19.34 -9.17 -6.35
C GLY A 253 -19.13 -10.59 -6.87
N SER A 254 -19.66 -10.93 -8.06
CA SER A 254 -19.54 -12.27 -8.64
C SER A 254 -18.24 -12.45 -9.44
N LEU A 255 -17.63 -13.61 -9.29
CA LEU A 255 -16.45 -14.01 -10.08
C LEU A 255 -16.75 -14.30 -11.56
N THR A 256 -18.02 -14.16 -11.97
CA THR A 256 -18.38 -14.14 -13.41
C THR A 256 -17.86 -12.90 -14.11
N ASP A 257 -17.55 -11.79 -13.38
CA ASP A 257 -16.80 -10.66 -13.92
C ASP A 257 -15.30 -11.05 -14.03
N PRO A 258 -14.74 -11.16 -15.26
CA PRO A 258 -13.36 -11.57 -15.44
C PRO A 258 -12.34 -10.57 -14.86
N TYR A 259 -12.68 -9.28 -14.77
CA TYR A 259 -11.83 -8.29 -14.13
C TYR A 259 -11.75 -8.58 -12.62
N LEU A 260 -12.91 -8.78 -11.96
CA LEU A 260 -12.94 -9.11 -10.54
C LEU A 260 -12.16 -10.39 -10.24
N ALA A 261 -12.42 -11.46 -10.98
CA ALA A 261 -11.80 -12.76 -10.75
C ALA A 261 -10.27 -12.77 -10.88
N HIS A 262 -9.71 -12.04 -11.85
CA HIS A 262 -8.29 -12.15 -12.21
C HIS A 262 -7.43 -10.97 -11.77
N GLU A 263 -8.05 -9.81 -11.53
CA GLU A 263 -7.34 -8.57 -11.24
C GLU A 263 -7.64 -8.07 -9.81
N ALA A 264 -8.89 -7.77 -9.49
CA ALA A 264 -9.24 -7.15 -8.22
C ALA A 264 -9.15 -8.15 -7.04
N LEU A 265 -9.70 -9.37 -7.18
CA LEU A 265 -9.71 -10.37 -6.10
C LEU A 265 -8.29 -10.68 -5.56
N PRO A 266 -7.27 -10.97 -6.38
CA PRO A 266 -5.92 -11.22 -5.86
C PRO A 266 -5.33 -10.02 -5.10
N LEU A 267 -5.64 -8.79 -5.52
CA LEU A 267 -5.21 -7.56 -4.82
C LEU A 267 -5.91 -7.39 -3.49
N THR A 268 -7.22 -7.64 -3.44
CA THR A 268 -8.00 -7.63 -2.20
C THR A 268 -7.47 -8.67 -1.23
N CYS A 269 -7.23 -9.89 -1.69
CA CYS A 269 -6.61 -10.94 -0.88
C CYS A 269 -5.24 -10.52 -0.34
N ARG A 270 -4.40 -9.89 -1.17
CA ARG A 270 -3.10 -9.38 -0.75
C ARG A 270 -3.21 -8.31 0.33
N ALA A 271 -4.17 -7.40 0.23
CA ALA A 271 -4.40 -6.36 1.22
C ALA A 271 -4.89 -6.93 2.57
N GLN A 272 -5.51 -8.10 2.57
CA GLN A 272 -6.02 -8.78 3.76
C GLN A 272 -5.01 -9.74 4.40
N THR A 273 -3.87 -10.03 3.76
CA THR A 273 -2.86 -10.95 4.34
C THR A 273 -2.31 -10.41 5.65
N GLY A 274 -2.29 -11.27 6.70
CA GLY A 274 -1.76 -10.95 8.01
C GLY A 274 -2.77 -10.45 9.05
N TYR A 275 -4.04 -10.27 8.69
CA TYR A 275 -5.07 -9.79 9.64
C TYR A 275 -5.83 -10.91 10.39
N GLY A 276 -5.58 -12.17 10.07
CA GLY A 276 -6.15 -13.34 10.78
C GLY A 276 -7.51 -13.80 10.29
N SER A 277 -7.96 -14.95 10.82
CA SER A 277 -9.10 -15.73 10.31
C SER A 277 -10.46 -15.00 10.29
N GLN A 278 -10.70 -14.05 11.18
CA GLN A 278 -11.97 -13.29 11.19
C GLN A 278 -12.12 -12.41 9.96
N GLN A 279 -11.00 -11.84 9.48
CA GLN A 279 -11.01 -10.96 8.32
C GLN A 279 -11.10 -11.75 7.01
N GLU A 280 -10.52 -12.96 6.99
CA GLU A 280 -10.67 -13.92 5.90
C GLU A 280 -12.13 -14.34 5.72
N GLU A 281 -12.80 -14.66 6.82
CA GLU A 281 -14.22 -14.99 6.82
C GLU A 281 -15.10 -13.80 6.40
N SER A 282 -14.76 -12.59 6.84
CA SER A 282 -15.43 -11.35 6.44
C SER A 282 -15.30 -11.12 4.93
N LEU A 283 -14.10 -11.25 4.37
CA LEU A 283 -13.87 -11.10 2.93
C LEU A 283 -14.68 -12.13 2.14
N THR A 284 -14.61 -13.41 2.51
CA THR A 284 -15.33 -14.45 1.77
C THR A 284 -16.85 -14.26 1.78
N ARG A 285 -17.40 -13.68 2.84
CA ARG A 285 -18.83 -13.36 2.95
C ARG A 285 -19.30 -12.25 2.01
N THR A 286 -18.42 -11.39 1.50
CA THR A 286 -18.78 -10.34 0.54
C THR A 286 -19.08 -10.89 -0.86
N PHE A 287 -18.79 -12.17 -1.10
CA PHE A 287 -19.02 -12.87 -2.36
C PHE A 287 -20.22 -13.82 -2.28
N PRO A 288 -20.89 -14.09 -3.42
CA PRO A 288 -21.92 -15.12 -3.52
C PRO A 288 -21.42 -16.47 -2.99
N GLU A 289 -22.33 -17.27 -2.44
CA GLU A 289 -21.99 -18.53 -1.79
C GLU A 289 -21.27 -19.51 -2.74
N GLU A 290 -21.65 -19.54 -4.00
CA GLU A 290 -21.02 -20.34 -5.06
C GLU A 290 -19.58 -19.94 -5.34
N ASP A 291 -19.22 -18.67 -5.15
CA ASP A 291 -17.87 -18.14 -5.43
C ASP A 291 -16.90 -18.29 -4.24
N ARG A 292 -17.41 -18.44 -3.01
CA ARG A 292 -16.60 -18.48 -1.77
C ARG A 292 -15.47 -19.51 -1.78
N PRO A 293 -15.64 -20.74 -2.29
CA PRO A 293 -14.54 -21.69 -2.35
C PRO A 293 -13.38 -21.22 -3.24
N ALA A 294 -13.69 -20.56 -4.36
CA ALA A 294 -12.68 -20.00 -5.27
C ALA A 294 -11.97 -18.81 -4.64
N VAL A 295 -12.70 -17.93 -3.95
CA VAL A 295 -12.13 -16.79 -3.18
C VAL A 295 -11.14 -17.30 -2.12
N ALA A 296 -11.56 -18.30 -1.32
CA ALA A 296 -10.69 -18.90 -0.29
C ALA A 296 -9.44 -19.56 -0.88
N ALA A 297 -9.54 -20.14 -2.08
CA ALA A 297 -8.38 -20.72 -2.76
C ALA A 297 -7.38 -19.64 -3.22
N VAL A 298 -7.86 -18.50 -3.75
CA VAL A 298 -7.01 -17.37 -4.13
C VAL A 298 -6.36 -16.74 -2.90
N LEU A 299 -7.13 -16.52 -1.84
CA LEU A 299 -6.62 -15.98 -0.57
C LEU A 299 -5.46 -16.84 -0.04
N ARG A 300 -5.68 -18.15 0.07
CA ARG A 300 -4.64 -19.09 0.51
C ARG A 300 -3.41 -19.05 -0.39
N ALA A 301 -3.59 -19.02 -1.71
CA ALA A 301 -2.46 -18.96 -2.64
C ALA A 301 -1.65 -17.66 -2.50
N VAL A 302 -2.30 -16.54 -2.18
CA VAL A 302 -1.62 -15.26 -1.92
C VAL A 302 -0.86 -15.30 -0.59
N GLU A 303 -1.47 -15.84 0.47
CA GLU A 303 -0.84 -16.00 1.80
C GLU A 303 0.37 -16.92 1.76
N GLU A 304 0.24 -18.07 1.11
CA GLU A 304 1.32 -19.05 0.94
C GLU A 304 2.37 -18.61 -0.09
N ALA A 305 2.22 -17.42 -0.70
CA ALA A 305 3.08 -16.90 -1.77
C ALA A 305 3.18 -17.85 -2.99
N THR A 306 2.14 -18.63 -3.25
CA THR A 306 2.03 -19.56 -4.39
C THR A 306 1.17 -19.00 -5.52
N TYR A 307 0.49 -17.88 -5.32
CA TYR A 307 -0.29 -17.22 -6.37
C TYR A 307 0.56 -16.89 -7.59
N ARG A 308 -0.01 -17.09 -8.78
CA ARG A 308 0.64 -16.76 -10.07
C ARG A 308 -0.35 -16.01 -10.94
N TYR A 309 -0.03 -14.75 -11.24
CA TYR A 309 -0.79 -14.01 -12.25
C TYR A 309 -0.65 -14.69 -13.62
N ARG A 310 -1.75 -14.81 -14.35
CA ARG A 310 -1.79 -15.48 -15.67
C ARG A 310 -2.43 -14.59 -16.71
N ALA A 311 -1.84 -14.61 -17.91
CA ALA A 311 -2.39 -14.02 -19.11
C ALA A 311 -2.10 -14.94 -20.31
N ASP A 312 -2.87 -14.78 -21.37
CA ASP A 312 -2.71 -15.58 -22.58
C ASP A 312 -1.70 -14.96 -23.55
N GLY A 313 -1.24 -15.76 -24.51
CA GLY A 313 -0.38 -15.33 -25.61
C GLY A 313 1.02 -14.88 -25.19
N ALA A 314 1.63 -14.04 -26.02
CA ALA A 314 3.01 -13.60 -25.85
C ALA A 314 3.28 -12.88 -24.52
N PHE A 315 2.29 -12.17 -23.98
CA PHE A 315 2.42 -11.55 -22.66
C PHE A 315 2.48 -12.62 -21.56
N GLY A 316 1.67 -13.70 -21.66
CA GLY A 316 1.70 -14.81 -20.73
C GLY A 316 3.05 -15.54 -20.70
N GLU A 317 3.67 -15.76 -21.88
CA GLU A 317 5.01 -16.34 -21.98
C GLU A 317 6.07 -15.44 -21.33
N ALA A 318 5.98 -14.13 -21.55
CA ALA A 318 6.88 -13.15 -20.94
C ALA A 318 6.77 -13.11 -19.41
N LEU A 319 5.57 -13.36 -18.83
CA LEU A 319 5.39 -13.46 -17.38
C LEU A 319 6.27 -14.55 -16.77
N GLU A 320 6.36 -15.73 -17.37
CA GLU A 320 7.18 -16.84 -16.86
C GLU A 320 8.68 -16.50 -16.92
N GLN A 321 9.12 -15.87 -18.03
CA GLN A 321 10.51 -15.42 -18.16
C GLN A 321 10.84 -14.32 -17.11
N ALA A 322 9.97 -13.32 -16.96
CA ALA A 322 10.14 -12.27 -15.98
C ALA A 322 10.15 -12.82 -14.54
N ARG A 323 9.29 -13.80 -14.23
CA ARG A 323 9.26 -14.47 -12.94
C ARG A 323 10.56 -15.22 -12.65
N THR A 324 11.13 -15.87 -13.68
CA THR A 324 12.43 -16.53 -13.58
C THR A 324 13.54 -15.53 -13.26
N SER A 325 13.58 -14.38 -13.94
CA SER A 325 14.56 -13.31 -13.64
C SER A 325 14.35 -12.73 -12.23
N ALA A 326 13.11 -12.49 -11.80
CA ALA A 326 12.81 -11.99 -10.46
C ALA A 326 13.28 -12.97 -9.36
N ARG A 327 13.05 -14.28 -9.54
CA ARG A 327 13.55 -15.33 -8.64
C ARG A 327 15.06 -15.38 -8.54
N ARG A 328 15.74 -14.98 -9.60
CA ARG A 328 17.22 -14.90 -9.67
C ARG A 328 17.78 -13.62 -9.03
N ALA A 329 16.94 -12.76 -8.45
CA ALA A 329 17.27 -11.43 -7.93
C ALA A 329 17.68 -10.43 -9.05
N GLU A 330 17.11 -10.55 -10.22
CA GLU A 330 17.36 -9.71 -11.42
C GLU A 330 16.11 -8.87 -11.77
N PRO A 331 15.66 -7.92 -10.89
CA PRO A 331 14.40 -7.20 -11.09
C PRO A 331 14.40 -6.32 -12.35
N GLU A 332 15.55 -5.78 -12.76
CA GLU A 332 15.70 -5.00 -13.99
C GLU A 332 15.50 -5.84 -15.25
N ALA A 333 15.97 -7.10 -15.26
CA ALA A 333 15.74 -8.03 -16.34
C ALA A 333 14.28 -8.45 -16.40
N ALA A 334 13.66 -8.72 -15.25
CA ALA A 334 12.24 -9.01 -15.14
C ALA A 334 11.39 -7.86 -15.67
N TRP A 335 11.67 -6.63 -15.25
CA TRP A 335 10.96 -5.44 -15.73
C TRP A 335 11.10 -5.24 -17.24
N ARG A 336 12.31 -5.33 -17.79
CA ARG A 336 12.53 -5.20 -19.25
C ARG A 336 11.72 -6.22 -20.04
N THR A 337 11.64 -7.45 -19.56
CA THR A 337 10.84 -8.51 -20.19
C THR A 337 9.35 -8.18 -20.16
N LEU A 338 8.82 -7.76 -19.01
CA LEU A 338 7.42 -7.35 -18.87
C LEU A 338 7.08 -6.15 -19.76
N ALA A 339 7.88 -5.10 -19.70
CA ALA A 339 7.64 -3.88 -20.45
C ALA A 339 7.71 -4.10 -21.97
N ALA A 340 8.63 -4.93 -22.45
CA ALA A 340 8.71 -5.29 -23.87
C ALA A 340 7.49 -6.07 -24.36
N ALA A 341 6.87 -6.89 -23.50
CA ALA A 341 5.71 -7.70 -23.85
C ALA A 341 4.37 -7.00 -23.64
N LEU A 342 4.34 -5.89 -22.88
CA LEU A 342 3.11 -5.17 -22.51
C LEU A 342 2.23 -4.75 -23.71
N PRO A 343 2.76 -4.34 -24.88
CA PRO A 343 1.94 -4.07 -26.06
C PRO A 343 1.07 -5.25 -26.53
N ALA A 344 1.45 -6.48 -26.19
CA ALA A 344 0.70 -7.70 -26.53
C ALA A 344 -0.32 -8.10 -25.45
N TRP A 345 -0.39 -7.37 -24.32
CA TRP A 345 -1.37 -7.63 -23.28
C TRP A 345 -2.79 -7.25 -23.73
N ILE A 346 -3.76 -8.12 -23.46
CA ILE A 346 -5.15 -7.95 -23.88
C ILE A 346 -6.02 -7.61 -22.66
N PRO A 347 -6.69 -6.43 -22.64
CA PRO A 347 -7.65 -6.08 -21.60
C PRO A 347 -8.84 -7.04 -21.57
N ARG A 348 -9.38 -7.32 -20.39
CA ARG A 348 -10.59 -8.16 -20.20
C ARG A 348 -11.88 -7.39 -20.43
N SER A 349 -11.84 -6.06 -20.36
CA SER A 349 -12.97 -5.15 -20.63
C SER A 349 -12.46 -3.77 -21.03
N ALA A 350 -13.35 -2.89 -21.49
CA ALA A 350 -13.00 -1.52 -21.85
C ALA A 350 -12.42 -0.70 -20.68
N ASP A 351 -12.88 -0.99 -19.46
CA ASP A 351 -12.42 -0.33 -18.23
C ASP A 351 -11.27 -1.07 -17.54
N HIS A 352 -10.75 -2.12 -18.15
CA HIS A 352 -9.54 -2.80 -17.72
C HIS A 352 -8.34 -2.14 -18.38
N ILE A 353 -7.70 -1.19 -17.68
CA ILE A 353 -6.64 -0.36 -18.25
C ILE A 353 -5.23 -0.84 -17.92
N ALA A 354 -5.09 -1.83 -17.04
CA ALA A 354 -3.78 -2.37 -16.66
C ALA A 354 -3.89 -3.76 -16.01
N PRO A 355 -2.86 -4.62 -16.13
CA PRO A 355 -2.80 -5.94 -15.49
C PRO A 355 -2.46 -5.78 -13.99
N VAL A 356 -3.39 -5.24 -13.20
CA VAL A 356 -3.16 -4.91 -11.79
C VAL A 356 -2.98 -6.13 -10.89
N GLY A 357 -3.55 -7.28 -11.28
CA GLY A 357 -3.35 -8.55 -10.58
C GLY A 357 -1.90 -9.02 -10.50
N LEU A 358 -1.02 -8.48 -11.37
CA LEU A 358 0.43 -8.67 -11.27
C LEU A 358 1.00 -8.29 -9.90
N LEU A 359 0.43 -7.27 -9.25
CA LEU A 359 0.87 -6.81 -7.94
C LEU A 359 0.69 -7.86 -6.83
N ALA A 360 -0.23 -8.81 -7.02
CA ALA A 360 -0.42 -9.92 -6.08
C ALA A 360 0.53 -11.10 -6.33
N ASP A 361 1.19 -11.16 -7.50
CA ASP A 361 2.19 -12.19 -7.76
C ASP A 361 3.42 -11.98 -6.87
N PRO A 362 3.85 -13.01 -6.10
CA PRO A 362 4.89 -12.84 -5.09
C PRO A 362 6.25 -12.41 -5.67
N TYR A 363 6.57 -12.79 -6.90
CA TYR A 363 7.84 -12.39 -7.53
C TYR A 363 7.72 -11.15 -8.41
N LEU A 364 6.58 -10.99 -9.11
CA LEU A 364 6.40 -9.88 -10.05
C LEU A 364 5.86 -8.62 -9.38
N GLY A 365 5.06 -8.75 -8.32
CA GLY A 365 4.54 -7.60 -7.58
C GLY A 365 5.63 -6.64 -7.11
N PRO A 366 6.70 -7.13 -6.44
CA PRO A 366 7.81 -6.27 -6.02
C PRO A 366 8.59 -5.61 -7.18
N VAL A 367 8.54 -6.17 -8.39
CA VAL A 367 9.17 -5.57 -9.58
C VAL A 367 8.42 -4.31 -10.05
N LEU A 368 7.13 -4.19 -9.72
CA LEU A 368 6.30 -3.06 -10.11
C LEU A 368 6.37 -1.93 -9.09
N THR A 369 7.43 -1.11 -9.17
CA THR A 369 7.49 0.15 -8.40
C THR A 369 6.44 1.15 -8.90
N PRO A 370 6.07 2.19 -8.13
CA PRO A 370 5.15 3.23 -8.59
C PRO A 370 5.55 3.87 -9.92
N GLU A 371 6.86 4.07 -10.16
CA GLU A 371 7.40 4.62 -11.41
C GLU A 371 7.14 3.66 -12.58
N ARG A 372 7.39 2.36 -12.38
CA ARG A 372 7.12 1.31 -13.37
C ARG A 372 5.63 1.12 -13.60
N GLY A 373 4.81 1.28 -12.55
CA GLY A 373 3.35 1.28 -12.65
C GLY A 373 2.83 2.40 -13.55
N ARG A 374 3.36 3.61 -13.42
CA ARG A 374 3.04 4.74 -14.31
C ARG A 374 3.44 4.46 -15.76
N LEU A 375 4.63 3.92 -15.99
CA LEU A 375 5.08 3.52 -17.33
C LEU A 375 4.17 2.43 -17.92
N LEU A 376 3.76 1.46 -17.11
CA LEU A 376 2.84 0.41 -17.50
C LEU A 376 1.48 0.98 -17.91
N LEU A 377 0.92 1.93 -17.16
CA LEU A 377 -0.35 2.60 -17.49
C LEU A 377 -0.28 3.34 -18.82
N SER A 378 0.78 4.11 -19.07
CA SER A 378 0.93 4.95 -20.28
C SER A 378 1.48 4.21 -21.51
N THR A 379 1.80 2.92 -21.39
CA THR A 379 2.29 2.13 -22.53
C THR A 379 1.14 1.84 -23.50
N PRO A 380 1.24 2.22 -24.81
CA PRO A 380 0.25 1.89 -25.82
C PRO A 380 0.09 0.38 -26.01
N ARG A 381 -1.16 -0.09 -26.25
CA ARG A 381 -1.51 -1.51 -26.34
C ARG A 381 -2.44 -1.78 -27.52
N GLY A 382 -2.48 -3.04 -27.94
CA GLY A 382 -3.38 -3.53 -28.99
C GLY A 382 -2.83 -3.44 -30.41
N PRO A 383 -3.65 -3.81 -31.40
CA PRO A 383 -3.26 -3.83 -32.81
C PRO A 383 -2.88 -2.42 -33.27
N GLY A 384 -1.62 -2.20 -33.61
CA GLY A 384 -1.09 -0.90 -34.04
C GLY A 384 -0.28 -0.16 -32.96
N ALA A 385 -0.13 -0.70 -31.75
CA ALA A 385 0.85 -0.21 -30.79
C ALA A 385 2.25 -0.32 -31.38
N ALA A 386 2.98 0.79 -31.43
CA ALA A 386 4.34 0.81 -31.99
C ALA A 386 5.23 -0.19 -31.20
N LYS A 387 6.06 -0.93 -31.91
CA LYS A 387 6.95 -1.95 -31.35
C LYS A 387 8.05 -1.42 -30.40
N SER A 388 8.03 -0.13 -30.07
CA SER A 388 9.08 0.53 -29.31
C SER A 388 8.47 1.46 -28.26
N VAL A 389 8.25 0.93 -27.08
CA VAL A 389 8.37 1.78 -25.89
C VAL A 389 9.88 1.96 -25.69
N ALA A 390 10.38 3.16 -25.95
CA ALA A 390 11.70 3.54 -25.47
C ALA A 390 11.62 3.52 -23.93
N LEU A 391 11.93 2.37 -23.34
CA LEU A 391 12.19 2.32 -21.90
C LEU A 391 13.26 3.37 -21.63
N PRO A 392 13.07 4.30 -20.71
CA PRO A 392 14.15 5.13 -20.27
C PRO A 392 15.28 4.16 -19.91
N ALA A 393 16.44 4.34 -20.53
CA ALA A 393 17.64 3.66 -20.14
C ALA A 393 18.00 4.18 -18.74
N GLY A 394 17.24 3.73 -17.75
CA GLY A 394 17.65 3.75 -16.37
C GLY A 394 18.90 2.90 -16.38
N ALA A 395 20.06 3.56 -16.37
CA ALA A 395 21.29 2.89 -16.08
C ALA A 395 21.03 2.20 -14.75
N ALA A 396 20.81 0.87 -14.79
CA ALA A 396 20.91 0.06 -13.60
C ALA A 396 22.29 0.41 -13.03
N ARG A 397 22.36 1.28 -12.06
CA ARG A 397 23.53 1.45 -11.25
C ARG A 397 23.75 0.08 -10.68
N ALA A 398 24.80 -0.58 -11.12
CA ALA A 398 25.21 -1.81 -10.49
C ALA A 398 25.37 -1.47 -9.00
N ASP A 399 24.42 -1.97 -8.17
CA ASP A 399 24.32 -1.56 -6.77
C ASP A 399 25.57 -1.93 -5.98
N GLY A 400 26.44 -2.77 -6.53
CA GLY A 400 27.61 -3.31 -5.83
C GLY A 400 27.18 -4.03 -4.56
N LEU A 401 27.96 -3.86 -3.48
CA LEU A 401 27.63 -4.36 -2.14
C LEU A 401 27.48 -3.22 -1.12
N GLY A 402 27.77 -1.97 -1.50
CA GLY A 402 27.85 -0.84 -0.57
C GLY A 402 26.55 -0.53 0.17
N TRP A 403 25.42 -0.84 -0.41
CA TRP A 403 24.09 -0.64 0.17
C TRP A 403 23.84 -1.51 1.42
N LEU A 404 24.53 -2.66 1.57
CA LEU A 404 24.45 -3.50 2.78
C LEU A 404 24.87 -2.74 4.05
N ALA A 405 25.59 -1.62 3.91
CA ALA A 405 25.94 -0.75 5.03
C ALA A 405 24.78 0.18 5.46
N ASP A 406 23.68 0.25 4.72
CA ASP A 406 22.53 1.11 5.04
C ASP A 406 21.58 0.46 6.04
N ASP A 407 21.61 -0.89 6.10
CA ASP A 407 20.77 -1.70 6.98
C ASP A 407 21.68 -2.39 8.02
N ASP A 408 22.27 -1.58 8.90
CA ASP A 408 23.33 -2.00 9.81
C ASP A 408 22.87 -2.44 11.20
N ARG A 409 21.57 -2.34 11.53
CA ARG A 409 21.05 -2.55 12.90
C ARG A 409 21.33 -3.94 13.47
N ASP A 410 21.11 -4.98 12.64
CA ASP A 410 21.26 -6.39 13.05
C ASP A 410 22.46 -7.08 12.38
N GLY A 411 23.16 -6.35 11.50
CA GLY A 411 24.24 -6.86 10.69
C GLY A 411 23.76 -7.81 9.58
N PHE A 412 24.73 -8.42 8.89
CA PHE A 412 24.43 -9.37 7.82
C PHE A 412 25.47 -10.47 7.69
N ARG A 413 25.09 -11.53 6.99
CA ARG A 413 25.97 -12.59 6.50
C ARG A 413 25.68 -12.82 5.03
N ILE A 414 26.71 -12.78 4.19
CA ILE A 414 26.57 -13.09 2.77
C ILE A 414 27.68 -14.03 2.33
N VAL A 415 27.33 -15.05 1.56
CA VAL A 415 28.24 -15.94 0.85
C VAL A 415 28.08 -15.68 -0.64
N LEU A 416 29.19 -15.46 -1.33
CA LEU A 416 29.25 -15.24 -2.78
C LEU A 416 30.01 -16.40 -3.40
N ILE A 417 29.47 -17.01 -4.48
CA ILE A 417 30.05 -18.20 -5.11
C ILE A 417 30.17 -17.96 -6.61
N ALA A 418 31.40 -18.07 -7.12
CA ALA A 418 31.70 -17.87 -8.54
C ALA A 418 31.31 -19.11 -9.36
N GLY A 419 30.86 -18.90 -10.62
CA GLY A 419 30.60 -19.97 -11.57
C GLY A 419 29.49 -20.94 -11.16
N VAL A 420 28.57 -20.52 -10.31
CA VAL A 420 27.45 -21.32 -9.78
C VAL A 420 26.16 -20.60 -10.08
N GLU A 421 25.19 -21.29 -10.66
CA GLU A 421 23.86 -20.76 -10.88
C GLU A 421 23.05 -20.69 -9.57
N PRO A 422 22.17 -19.70 -9.37
CA PRO A 422 21.41 -19.55 -8.12
C PRO A 422 20.72 -20.83 -7.62
N PRO A 423 20.08 -21.68 -8.44
CA PRO A 423 19.46 -22.91 -7.95
C PRO A 423 20.44 -23.95 -7.36
N GLU A 424 21.73 -23.83 -7.64
CA GLU A 424 22.76 -24.74 -7.11
C GLU A 424 23.32 -24.29 -5.75
N VAL A 425 23.06 -23.04 -5.33
CA VAL A 425 23.55 -22.47 -4.08
C VAL A 425 23.12 -23.26 -2.85
N PRO A 426 21.84 -23.73 -2.71
CA PRO A 426 21.43 -24.54 -1.58
C PRO A 426 22.27 -25.83 -1.46
N GLY A 427 22.53 -26.54 -2.55
CA GLY A 427 23.33 -27.77 -2.53
C GLY A 427 24.74 -27.62 -1.96
N ARG A 428 25.29 -26.39 -1.94
CA ARG A 428 26.62 -26.09 -1.39
C ARG A 428 26.62 -25.62 0.07
N LEU A 429 25.49 -25.11 0.55
CA LEU A 429 25.40 -24.41 1.84
C LEU A 429 24.33 -24.98 2.78
N CYS A 430 23.43 -25.84 2.30
CA CYS A 430 22.34 -26.37 3.13
C CYS A 430 22.82 -27.30 4.25
N ALA A 431 21.98 -27.44 5.26
CA ALA A 431 22.28 -28.25 6.44
C ALA A 431 22.31 -29.75 6.13
N ASP A 432 21.37 -30.22 5.30
CA ASP A 432 21.19 -31.62 4.97
C ASP A 432 20.90 -31.74 3.46
N ASP A 433 21.19 -32.90 2.86
CA ASP A 433 20.95 -33.16 1.43
C ASP A 433 19.46 -33.08 1.02
N ALA A 434 18.56 -33.12 2.01
CA ALA A 434 17.12 -33.02 1.83
C ALA A 434 16.54 -31.62 2.15
N THR A 435 17.36 -30.59 2.29
CA THR A 435 16.87 -29.25 2.64
C THR A 435 15.96 -28.70 1.55
N ALA A 436 14.68 -28.57 1.87
CA ALA A 436 13.69 -28.02 0.95
C ALA A 436 13.95 -26.51 0.71
N VAL A 437 13.96 -26.13 -0.55
CA VAL A 437 13.92 -24.72 -0.95
C VAL A 437 12.53 -24.18 -0.62
N ARG A 438 12.49 -23.09 0.14
CA ARG A 438 11.27 -22.35 0.48
C ARG A 438 11.08 -21.23 -0.57
N PRO A 439 9.97 -21.21 -1.29
CA PRO A 439 9.76 -20.20 -2.34
C PRO A 439 9.37 -18.84 -1.74
N ALA A 440 9.73 -17.78 -2.43
CA ALA A 440 9.21 -16.44 -2.29
C ALA A 440 9.26 -15.83 -0.86
N LEU A 441 10.36 -16.04 -0.15
CA LEU A 441 10.58 -15.46 1.17
C LEU A 441 10.79 -13.94 1.10
N ARG A 442 10.18 -13.23 2.03
CA ARG A 442 10.47 -11.81 2.29
C ARG A 442 11.74 -11.67 3.13
N VAL A 443 12.22 -10.42 3.28
CA VAL A 443 13.35 -10.11 4.13
C VAL A 443 13.08 -10.51 5.59
N GLU A 444 11.90 -10.28 6.10
CA GLU A 444 11.48 -10.61 7.47
C GLU A 444 11.43 -12.13 7.72
N ASP A 445 11.09 -12.92 6.72
CA ASP A 445 11.02 -14.38 6.83
C ASP A 445 12.41 -15.01 7.05
N ALA A 446 13.49 -14.30 6.66
CA ALA A 446 14.88 -14.72 6.83
C ALA A 446 15.49 -14.37 8.21
N TRP A 447 14.74 -13.74 9.11
CA TRP A 447 15.19 -13.44 10.48
C TRP A 447 15.07 -14.63 11.42
N GLN A 448 14.41 -15.70 11.00
CA GLN A 448 14.22 -16.88 11.82
C GLN A 448 15.51 -17.71 11.88
N VAL A 449 16.24 -17.58 12.99
CA VAL A 449 17.26 -18.56 13.35
C VAL A 449 16.56 -19.63 14.18
N ARG A 450 16.47 -20.86 13.69
CA ARG A 450 16.06 -21.98 14.52
C ARG A 450 17.18 -22.29 15.51
N THR A 451 17.03 -21.80 16.72
CA THR A 451 17.86 -22.15 17.88
C THR A 451 17.16 -23.27 18.65
N GLY A 452 17.31 -24.50 18.19
CA GLY A 452 16.91 -25.65 18.96
C GLY A 452 18.16 -26.48 19.18
N GLY A 453 18.66 -26.61 20.42
CA GLY A 453 19.86 -27.35 20.69
C GLY A 453 21.10 -26.49 20.86
N GLU A 454 22.24 -27.06 20.54
CA GLU A 454 23.55 -26.43 20.72
C GLU A 454 23.87 -25.40 19.64
N PRO A 455 24.74 -24.42 19.88
CA PRO A 455 25.03 -23.35 18.89
C PRO A 455 25.56 -23.83 17.53
N TRP A 456 26.23 -24.99 17.51
CA TRP A 456 26.70 -25.61 16.26
C TRP A 456 25.60 -26.33 15.48
N GLU A 457 24.42 -26.48 16.07
CA GLU A 457 23.20 -27.00 15.43
C GLU A 457 22.30 -25.85 14.93
N ALA A 458 22.61 -24.62 15.31
CA ALA A 458 21.82 -23.43 14.89
C ALA A 458 21.81 -23.30 13.37
N ARG A 459 20.61 -23.13 12.79
CA ARG A 459 20.39 -23.00 11.36
C ARG A 459 19.81 -21.61 11.06
N ALA A 460 20.39 -20.94 10.10
CA ALA A 460 19.86 -19.66 9.63
C ALA A 460 19.13 -19.86 8.30
N VAL A 461 18.09 -19.09 8.08
CA VAL A 461 17.43 -19.04 6.76
C VAL A 461 18.20 -18.05 5.90
N ALA A 462 18.73 -18.53 4.78
CA ALA A 462 19.36 -17.70 3.74
C ALA A 462 18.45 -17.58 2.54
N ARG A 463 18.36 -16.37 1.98
CA ARG A 463 17.76 -16.13 0.65
C ARG A 463 18.87 -16.06 -0.38
N PHE A 464 18.62 -16.48 -1.60
CA PHE A 464 19.66 -16.59 -2.61
C PHE A 464 19.24 -16.03 -3.97
N GLY A 465 20.24 -15.70 -4.81
CA GLY A 465 20.03 -15.15 -6.14
C GLY A 465 21.35 -14.94 -6.86
N ALA A 466 21.29 -14.27 -8.02
CA ALA A 466 22.45 -13.88 -8.80
C ALA A 466 23.18 -12.65 -8.18
N ALA A 467 24.50 -12.65 -8.26
CA ALA A 467 25.36 -11.57 -7.75
C ALA A 467 26.22 -10.94 -8.86
N GLY A 468 25.58 -10.62 -9.98
CA GLY A 468 26.24 -10.14 -11.20
C GLY A 468 26.73 -11.29 -12.10
N ASP A 469 27.58 -10.97 -13.07
CA ASP A 469 28.00 -11.91 -14.09
C ASP A 469 28.82 -13.08 -13.51
N GLY A 470 28.21 -14.27 -13.55
CA GLY A 470 28.85 -15.51 -13.14
C GLY A 470 29.02 -15.69 -11.62
N TRP A 471 28.33 -14.91 -10.80
CA TRP A 471 28.29 -15.08 -9.35
C TRP A 471 26.87 -15.29 -8.84
N SER A 472 26.75 -16.07 -7.77
CA SER A 472 25.51 -16.22 -6.99
C SER A 472 25.77 -15.88 -5.54
N PHE A 473 24.70 -15.50 -4.81
CA PHE A 473 24.77 -15.17 -3.39
C PHE A 473 23.81 -16.00 -2.53
N ALA A 474 24.16 -16.14 -1.26
CA ALA A 474 23.25 -16.51 -0.18
C ALA A 474 23.36 -15.43 0.91
N HIS A 475 22.23 -14.84 1.30
CA HIS A 475 22.17 -13.72 2.23
C HIS A 475 21.29 -14.02 3.43
N CYS A 476 21.78 -13.72 4.64
CA CYS A 476 21.03 -13.74 5.90
C CYS A 476 21.07 -12.36 6.53
N ASN A 477 19.95 -11.89 7.05
CA ASN A 477 19.78 -10.53 7.60
C ASN A 477 20.31 -10.35 9.04
N ARG A 478 21.15 -11.23 9.53
CA ARG A 478 21.67 -11.15 10.88
C ARG A 478 23.17 -11.42 10.89
N GLY A 479 23.93 -10.59 11.58
CA GLY A 479 25.33 -10.81 11.84
C GLY A 479 25.60 -12.03 12.73
N MET A 480 26.85 -12.39 12.91
CA MET A 480 27.28 -13.41 13.88
C MET A 480 28.67 -13.08 14.41
N ASP A 481 28.96 -13.54 15.62
CA ASP A 481 30.28 -13.39 16.23
C ASP A 481 31.31 -14.31 15.56
N THR A 482 32.15 -13.74 14.70
CA THR A 482 33.25 -14.44 14.01
C THR A 482 34.51 -14.60 14.87
N ALA A 483 34.57 -13.99 16.06
CA ALA A 483 35.69 -14.16 17.00
C ALA A 483 35.62 -15.48 17.78
N GLN A 484 34.52 -16.21 17.67
CA GLN A 484 34.41 -17.54 18.28
C GLN A 484 35.48 -18.48 17.70
N THR A 485 36.21 -19.15 18.55
CA THR A 485 37.29 -20.09 18.16
C THR A 485 36.80 -21.24 17.26
N ARG A 486 35.48 -21.43 17.21
CA ARG A 486 34.80 -22.47 16.41
C ARG A 486 34.20 -21.96 15.11
N PHE A 487 34.31 -20.68 14.83
CA PHE A 487 33.83 -20.13 13.56
C PHE A 487 34.56 -20.81 12.38
N ARG A 488 33.79 -21.27 11.40
CA ARG A 488 34.29 -21.77 10.13
C ARG A 488 33.60 -21.04 9.00
N SER A 489 34.39 -20.43 8.14
CA SER A 489 33.85 -19.80 6.96
C SER A 489 33.15 -20.81 6.06
N PRO A 490 31.88 -20.59 5.70
CA PRO A 490 31.15 -21.44 4.75
C PRO A 490 31.76 -21.38 3.35
N ALA A 491 32.55 -20.35 3.01
CA ALA A 491 33.25 -20.26 1.73
C ALA A 491 34.12 -21.48 1.46
N THR A 492 34.74 -22.10 2.48
CA THR A 492 35.59 -23.29 2.30
C THR A 492 34.80 -24.44 1.67
N GLY A 493 33.65 -24.80 2.23
CA GLY A 493 32.80 -25.86 1.66
C GLY A 493 32.16 -25.47 0.34
N ALA A 494 31.72 -24.22 0.22
CA ALA A 494 31.05 -23.71 -0.98
C ALA A 494 31.99 -23.59 -2.21
N SER A 495 33.32 -23.50 -2.00
CA SER A 495 34.30 -23.27 -3.05
C SER A 495 34.80 -24.54 -3.75
N CYS A 496 34.24 -25.73 -3.51
CA CYS A 496 34.65 -26.94 -4.22
C CYS A 496 34.50 -26.79 -5.73
N GLY A 497 35.60 -26.90 -6.47
CA GLY A 497 35.66 -26.68 -7.94
C GLY A 497 35.48 -25.22 -8.37
N THR A 498 35.54 -24.25 -7.43
CA THR A 498 35.35 -22.83 -7.75
C THR A 498 35.95 -21.94 -6.67
N ARG A 499 35.56 -20.66 -6.69
CA ARG A 499 35.90 -19.66 -5.66
C ARG A 499 34.65 -19.23 -4.90
N ALA A 500 34.79 -19.02 -3.58
CA ALA A 500 33.72 -18.47 -2.76
C ALA A 500 34.26 -17.44 -1.77
N LEU A 501 33.42 -16.50 -1.40
CA LEU A 501 33.66 -15.46 -0.41
C LEU A 501 32.63 -15.55 0.71
N THR A 502 33.04 -15.23 1.93
CA THR A 502 32.14 -14.98 3.04
C THR A 502 32.37 -13.57 3.55
N LEU A 503 31.33 -12.77 3.66
CA LEU A 503 31.31 -11.47 4.32
C LEU A 503 30.35 -11.53 5.51
N VAL A 504 30.82 -11.04 6.66
CA VAL A 504 29.99 -10.92 7.86
C VAL A 504 30.20 -9.53 8.45
N TYR A 505 29.11 -8.88 8.79
CA TYR A 505 29.10 -7.68 9.60
C TYR A 505 28.31 -7.92 10.87
N GLU A 506 28.91 -7.59 12.02
CA GLU A 506 28.31 -7.66 13.34
C GLU A 506 28.32 -6.27 13.96
N PRO A 507 27.19 -5.56 14.01
CA PRO A 507 27.10 -4.31 14.76
C PRO A 507 27.13 -4.62 16.25
N ARG A 508 27.78 -3.78 17.05
CA ARG A 508 27.69 -3.82 18.51
C ARG A 508 27.40 -2.41 19.03
N PRO A 509 26.16 -2.10 19.41
CA PRO A 509 25.85 -0.84 20.03
C PRO A 509 26.49 -0.79 21.42
N GLY A 510 27.30 0.26 21.68
CA GLY A 510 27.94 0.50 22.96
C GLY A 510 28.91 1.67 22.88
N PRO A 511 29.37 2.20 24.03
CA PRO A 511 30.31 3.33 24.06
C PRO A 511 31.70 3.01 23.49
N GLU A 512 32.05 1.74 23.36
CA GLU A 512 33.25 1.29 22.65
C GLU A 512 32.83 0.68 21.30
N ASP A 513 33.36 1.20 20.20
CA ASP A 513 33.16 0.62 18.86
C ASP A 513 33.81 -0.76 18.79
N THR A 514 32.99 -1.79 19.03
CA THR A 514 33.37 -3.20 18.93
C THR A 514 32.75 -3.90 17.73
N ALA A 515 32.15 -3.14 16.80
CA ALA A 515 31.63 -3.69 15.55
C ALA A 515 32.72 -4.52 14.83
N ALA A 516 32.30 -5.60 14.18
CA ALA A 516 33.22 -6.50 13.51
C ALA A 516 32.87 -6.66 12.03
N PHE A 517 33.88 -6.65 11.19
CA PHE A 517 33.79 -7.03 9.79
C PHE A 517 34.72 -8.22 9.53
N HIS A 518 34.18 -9.25 8.86
CA HIS A 518 34.95 -10.41 8.43
C HIS A 518 34.82 -10.60 6.93
N LEU A 519 35.96 -10.86 6.29
CA LEU A 519 36.06 -11.30 4.90
C LEU A 519 36.91 -12.56 4.86
N SER A 520 36.43 -13.62 4.22
CA SER A 520 37.26 -14.76 3.87
C SER A 520 37.04 -15.17 2.41
N CYS A 521 38.11 -15.62 1.78
CA CYS A 521 38.12 -16.16 0.44
C CYS A 521 38.64 -17.58 0.45
N ALA A 522 37.92 -18.47 -0.22
CA ALA A 522 38.32 -19.86 -0.42
C ALA A 522 38.27 -20.22 -1.91
N GLN A 523 39.07 -21.17 -2.32
CA GLN A 523 39.12 -21.71 -3.67
C GLN A 523 39.42 -23.22 -3.59
N ASP A 524 38.65 -24.00 -4.35
CA ASP A 524 38.81 -25.46 -4.45
C ASP A 524 38.79 -26.17 -3.08
N GLY A 525 37.93 -25.71 -2.17
CA GLY A 525 37.79 -26.28 -0.82
C GLY A 525 38.82 -25.79 0.18
N GLU A 526 39.76 -24.93 -0.18
CA GLU A 526 40.82 -24.42 0.68
C GLU A 526 40.67 -22.91 0.93
N GLN A 527 40.80 -22.49 2.19
CA GLN A 527 40.85 -21.07 2.55
C GLN A 527 42.16 -20.45 2.05
N ARG A 528 42.06 -19.45 1.19
CA ARG A 528 43.22 -18.73 0.66
C ARG A 528 43.68 -17.60 1.58
N TYR A 529 42.70 -16.83 2.08
CA TYR A 529 42.96 -15.78 3.06
C TYR A 529 41.71 -15.44 3.86
N SER A 530 41.90 -14.83 5.00
CA SER A 530 40.84 -14.18 5.75
C SER A 530 41.31 -12.91 6.43
N LEU A 531 40.36 -12.01 6.67
CA LEU A 531 40.52 -10.76 7.38
C LEU A 531 39.40 -10.60 8.38
N THR A 532 39.73 -10.30 9.63
CA THR A 532 38.75 -9.86 10.63
C THR A 532 39.23 -8.55 11.22
N VAL A 533 38.35 -7.53 11.21
CA VAL A 533 38.57 -6.26 11.90
C VAL A 533 37.50 -6.14 12.97
N ARG A 534 37.92 -5.93 14.22
CA ARG A 534 37.01 -5.78 15.37
C ARG A 534 37.54 -4.66 16.26
N GLY A 535 36.83 -3.55 16.33
CA GLY A 535 37.36 -2.34 16.96
C GLY A 535 38.73 -1.98 16.39
N GLY A 536 39.76 -1.82 17.23
CA GLY A 536 41.16 -1.60 16.83
C GLY A 536 41.94 -2.85 16.42
N ALA A 537 41.42 -4.07 16.71
CA ALA A 537 42.14 -5.33 16.44
C ALA A 537 41.96 -5.77 14.97
N ARG A 538 43.03 -6.26 14.36
CA ARG A 538 43.09 -6.72 12.97
C ARG A 538 43.76 -8.09 12.92
N THR A 539 43.03 -9.09 12.45
CA THR A 539 43.56 -10.46 12.28
C THR A 539 43.54 -10.79 10.79
N VAL A 540 44.69 -11.18 10.26
CA VAL A 540 44.88 -11.57 8.85
C VAL A 540 45.48 -12.95 8.79
N ALA A 541 44.96 -13.83 7.93
CA ALA A 541 45.54 -15.13 7.62
C ALA A 541 45.65 -15.29 6.09
N GLY A 542 46.75 -15.83 5.60
CA GLY A 542 47.04 -16.00 4.18
C GLY A 542 47.46 -14.71 3.46
N GLU A 543 47.69 -14.79 2.16
CA GLU A 543 48.03 -13.64 1.31
C GLU A 543 46.80 -12.90 0.85
N ILE A 544 46.55 -11.73 1.46
CA ILE A 544 45.42 -10.89 1.10
C ILE A 544 45.81 -9.91 -0.02
N PRO A 545 44.96 -9.71 -1.06
CA PRO A 545 45.22 -8.72 -2.11
C PRO A 545 45.40 -7.32 -1.55
N ALA A 546 46.31 -6.53 -2.13
CA ALA A 546 46.65 -5.18 -1.66
C ALA A 546 45.41 -4.27 -1.51
N ALA A 547 44.44 -4.37 -2.42
CA ALA A 547 43.18 -3.62 -2.40
C ALA A 547 42.26 -4.00 -1.24
N LEU A 548 42.45 -5.18 -0.62
CA LEU A 548 41.58 -5.73 0.42
C LEU A 548 42.26 -5.80 1.79
N THR A 549 43.45 -5.20 1.94
CA THR A 549 44.13 -5.15 3.23
C THR A 549 43.34 -4.30 4.24
N PRO A 550 43.47 -4.58 5.56
CA PRO A 550 42.81 -3.76 6.59
C PRO A 550 43.09 -2.26 6.44
N ALA A 551 44.32 -1.90 6.05
CA ALA A 551 44.69 -0.51 5.83
C ALA A 551 43.98 0.10 4.61
N ALA A 552 43.78 -0.66 3.53
CA ALA A 552 43.09 -0.19 2.34
C ALA A 552 41.59 -0.03 2.59
N LEU A 553 40.98 -0.98 3.32
CA LEU A 553 39.50 -1.01 3.54
C LEU A 553 39.08 0.02 4.59
N PHE A 554 39.81 0.18 5.68
CA PHE A 554 39.41 0.97 6.84
C PHE A 554 40.28 2.22 7.15
N ALA A 555 41.41 2.43 6.48
CA ALA A 555 42.21 3.67 6.43
C ALA A 555 42.01 4.69 7.59
N GLY A 556 42.16 4.26 8.86
CA GLY A 556 42.00 5.13 10.04
C GLY A 556 40.54 5.36 10.48
N ARG A 557 39.59 4.63 9.90
CA ARG A 557 38.17 4.65 10.27
C ARG A 557 37.84 3.49 11.18
N THR A 558 36.75 3.63 11.94
CA THR A 558 36.10 2.52 12.63
C THR A 558 35.47 1.56 11.62
N VAL A 559 35.07 0.36 12.06
CA VAL A 559 34.41 -0.61 11.18
C VAL A 559 33.11 -0.06 10.63
N ALA A 560 32.30 0.58 11.46
CA ALA A 560 31.03 1.17 11.06
C ALA A 560 31.23 2.29 10.01
N GLU A 561 32.15 3.22 10.23
CA GLU A 561 32.45 4.31 9.30
C GLU A 561 33.03 3.82 7.96
N GLY A 562 33.81 2.74 7.99
CA GLY A 562 34.50 2.18 6.81
C GLY A 562 33.70 1.14 6.04
N LEU A 563 32.59 0.63 6.58
CA LEU A 563 31.87 -0.54 6.06
C LEU A 563 31.46 -0.37 4.58
N ARG A 564 30.84 0.74 4.23
CA ARG A 564 30.44 1.02 2.84
C ARG A 564 31.63 1.02 1.87
N THR A 565 32.74 1.63 2.28
CA THR A 565 33.97 1.66 1.48
C THR A 565 34.54 0.26 1.31
N ALA A 566 34.58 -0.53 2.38
CA ALA A 566 35.08 -1.90 2.37
C ALA A 566 34.23 -2.80 1.44
N LEU A 567 32.91 -2.72 1.54
CA LEU A 567 31.99 -3.46 0.68
C LEU A 567 32.12 -3.05 -0.80
N GLY A 568 32.29 -1.75 -1.06
CA GLY A 568 32.54 -1.23 -2.40
C GLY A 568 33.85 -1.74 -2.98
N ALA A 569 34.92 -1.79 -2.19
CA ALA A 569 36.22 -2.33 -2.61
C ALA A 569 36.16 -3.83 -2.91
N VAL A 570 35.43 -4.62 -2.09
CA VAL A 570 35.21 -6.05 -2.34
C VAL A 570 34.41 -6.23 -3.64
N ALA A 571 33.34 -5.47 -3.81
CA ALA A 571 32.49 -5.53 -5.00
C ALA A 571 33.32 -5.24 -6.28
N ALA A 572 34.11 -4.19 -6.26
CA ALA A 572 34.97 -3.80 -7.38
C ALA A 572 36.08 -4.83 -7.69
N HIS A 573 36.71 -5.41 -6.64
CA HIS A 573 37.76 -6.39 -6.80
C HIS A 573 37.31 -7.69 -7.44
N PHE A 574 36.09 -8.16 -7.09
CA PHE A 574 35.55 -9.43 -7.59
C PHE A 574 34.56 -9.27 -8.73
N GLY A 575 34.15 -8.06 -9.06
CA GLY A 575 33.13 -7.81 -10.08
C GLY A 575 31.72 -8.27 -9.64
N VAL A 576 31.42 -8.24 -8.33
CA VAL A 576 30.15 -8.72 -7.80
C VAL A 576 29.18 -7.57 -7.54
N THR A 577 27.91 -7.81 -7.84
CA THR A 577 26.81 -6.88 -7.55
C THR A 577 25.62 -7.66 -7.04
N VAL A 578 24.96 -7.14 -6.01
CA VAL A 578 23.71 -7.71 -5.48
C VAL A 578 22.64 -6.62 -5.51
N SER A 579 21.50 -6.91 -6.11
CA SER A 579 20.42 -5.94 -6.23
C SER A 579 19.81 -5.64 -4.87
N ARG A 580 19.90 -4.36 -4.43
CA ARG A 580 19.21 -3.87 -3.23
C ARG A 580 17.70 -4.05 -3.34
N GLU A 581 17.12 -3.72 -4.50
CA GLU A 581 15.69 -3.86 -4.77
C GLU A 581 15.23 -5.31 -4.55
N ALA A 582 15.97 -6.29 -5.09
CA ALA A 582 15.64 -7.70 -4.93
C ALA A 582 15.75 -8.18 -3.48
N VAL A 583 16.78 -7.77 -2.76
CA VAL A 583 17.04 -8.23 -1.39
C VAL A 583 16.13 -7.52 -0.37
N CYS A 584 15.95 -6.21 -0.46
CA CYS A 584 15.19 -5.45 0.53
C CYS A 584 13.68 -5.44 0.27
N HIS A 585 13.26 -5.46 -0.99
CA HIS A 585 11.84 -5.28 -1.37
C HIS A 585 11.28 -6.47 -2.15
N GLY A 586 12.15 -7.28 -2.76
CA GLY A 586 11.78 -8.48 -3.52
C GLY A 586 11.47 -9.68 -2.65
N ARG A 587 10.93 -10.71 -3.28
CA ARG A 587 10.82 -12.04 -2.70
C ARG A 587 11.82 -12.96 -3.39
N LEU A 588 12.60 -13.68 -2.61
CA LEU A 588 13.61 -14.61 -3.09
C LEU A 588 13.37 -16.00 -2.53
N ASP A 589 13.81 -17.01 -3.25
CA ASP A 589 13.84 -18.37 -2.69
C ASP A 589 14.88 -18.45 -1.58
N GLY A 590 14.64 -19.30 -0.60
CA GLY A 590 15.54 -19.47 0.55
C GLY A 590 15.64 -20.90 1.01
N PHE A 591 16.60 -21.15 1.89
CA PHE A 591 16.87 -22.47 2.47
C PHE A 591 17.52 -22.33 3.86
N GLU A 592 17.56 -23.42 4.63
CA GLU A 592 18.27 -23.47 5.91
C GLU A 592 19.74 -23.78 5.69
N THR A 593 20.64 -22.89 6.16
CA THR A 593 22.10 -23.09 6.04
C THR A 593 22.61 -24.08 7.10
N ARG A 594 23.77 -24.70 6.83
CA ARG A 594 24.56 -25.35 7.88
C ARG A 594 24.99 -24.31 8.93
N SER A 595 25.22 -24.76 10.16
CA SER A 595 25.88 -23.90 11.15
C SER A 595 27.29 -23.51 10.67
N TRP A 596 27.66 -22.26 10.93
CA TRP A 596 29.02 -21.77 10.68
C TRP A 596 29.93 -21.96 11.90
N LEU A 597 29.46 -22.70 12.93
CA LEU A 597 30.24 -23.10 14.06
C LEU A 597 30.48 -24.62 13.97
N ARG A 598 31.73 -25.04 14.23
CA ARG A 598 32.03 -26.46 14.33
C ARG A 598 31.58 -27.02 15.67
N GLU A 599 31.25 -28.29 15.68
CA GLU A 599 31.07 -29.06 16.90
C GLU A 599 32.36 -29.10 17.77
N PRO A 600 32.27 -29.10 19.12
CA PRO A 600 33.42 -29.26 19.99
C PRO A 600 34.14 -30.55 19.69
N ALA A 601 35.48 -30.53 19.69
CA ALA A 601 36.26 -31.74 19.70
C ALA A 601 36.15 -32.44 21.05
N ALA A 602 36.36 -33.74 21.08
CA ALA A 602 36.31 -34.52 22.34
C ALA A 602 37.31 -33.94 23.35
N GLY A 603 36.82 -33.53 24.52
CA GLY A 603 37.62 -32.90 25.58
C GLY A 603 37.75 -31.37 25.48
N GLU A 604 37.18 -30.72 24.48
CA GLU A 604 37.15 -29.27 24.37
C GLU A 604 36.01 -28.70 25.24
N GLY A 605 36.37 -27.91 26.27
CA GLY A 605 35.38 -27.24 27.14
C GLY A 605 34.55 -26.24 26.39
N TRP A 606 33.25 -26.11 26.72
CA TRP A 606 32.32 -25.16 26.12
C TRP A 606 31.55 -24.39 27.18
N ALA A 607 31.51 -23.09 27.10
CA ALA A 607 30.64 -22.23 27.89
C ALA A 607 29.87 -21.26 26.95
N TYR A 608 28.55 -21.24 27.10
CA TYR A 608 27.67 -20.36 26.33
C TYR A 608 26.96 -19.36 27.26
N TRP A 609 27.02 -18.10 26.94
CA TRP A 609 26.31 -17.07 27.67
C TRP A 609 25.13 -16.61 26.81
N THR A 610 23.91 -17.00 27.18
CA THR A 610 22.70 -16.38 26.63
C THR A 610 22.52 -15.04 27.31
N ARG A 611 22.49 -13.95 26.55
CA ARG A 611 21.85 -12.72 27.04
C ARG A 611 20.33 -12.95 26.98
N SER A 612 19.71 -12.96 28.16
CA SER A 612 18.25 -12.86 28.34
C SER A 612 17.76 -11.49 27.87
#